data_5ffa774f2f84cf88d99e5fec9166b279
#
_entry.id   5ffa774f2f84cf88d99e5fec9166b279
#
_cell.length_a   1.000
_cell.length_b   1.000
_cell.length_c   1.000
_cell.angle_alpha   90.00
_cell.angle_beta   90.00
_cell.angle_gamma   90.00
#
_symmetry.space_group_name_H-M   'P 1'
#
loop_
_entity.id
_entity.type
_entity.pdbx_description
1 polymer ?
#
loop_
_entity_poly.entity_id
_entity_poly.type
_entity_poly.pdbx_seq_one_letter_code
_entity_poly.pdbx_strand_id
1 'polypeptide(L)'
;LPQVISDAFRIAQSGRPGPVWIDIPKDVQAATIELDALPEPGARTAPPTFDSASVREAAAMINAAQRPVLYLGGGVINAPEPIRQLAEKANLPTTQTLMALGMLPKAHPLSLGMLGMHGARSTNFILQEADLLVVLGARFDDRAIGKTEQFCPNAKIIHVDIDRSELGKIKQPHVAIQG
;
A
#
# COMPACT_ATOMS: atom_id res chain seq x y z
N LEU A 1 28.09 13.24 12.61
CA LEU A 1 27.82 12.99 11.18
C LEU A 1 27.71 11.48 10.86
N PRO A 2 28.63 10.57 11.29
CA PRO A 2 28.54 9.14 10.94
C PRO A 2 27.20 8.50 11.36
N GLN A 3 26.70 8.78 12.56
CA GLN A 3 25.41 8.26 13.02
C GLN A 3 24.23 8.77 12.17
N VAL A 4 24.26 10.04 11.77
CA VAL A 4 23.22 10.63 10.91
C VAL A 4 23.18 9.92 9.54
N ILE A 5 24.35 9.58 8.99
CA ILE A 5 24.45 8.82 7.72
C ILE A 5 23.89 7.41 7.91
N SER A 6 24.28 6.70 8.98
CA SER A 6 23.77 5.38 9.30
C SER A 6 22.23 5.38 9.45
N ASP A 7 21.70 6.36 10.19
CA ASP A 7 20.25 6.54 10.35
C ASP A 7 19.54 6.85 9.05
N ALA A 8 20.14 7.65 8.16
CA ALA A 8 19.55 7.95 6.86
C ALA A 8 19.40 6.68 6.00
N PHE A 9 20.40 5.81 5.96
CA PHE A 9 20.31 4.53 5.26
C PHE A 9 19.24 3.63 5.89
N ARG A 10 19.15 3.59 7.21
CA ARG A 10 18.11 2.83 7.92
C ARG A 10 16.71 3.35 7.56
N ILE A 11 16.51 4.67 7.60
CA ILE A 11 15.22 5.31 7.28
C ILE A 11 14.84 5.07 5.82
N ALA A 12 15.79 5.26 4.88
CA ALA A 12 15.56 5.09 3.45
C ALA A 12 15.04 3.70 3.07
N GLN A 13 15.36 2.68 3.86
CA GLN A 13 15.00 1.28 3.62
C GLN A 13 13.84 0.79 4.49
N SER A 14 13.38 1.59 5.46
CA SER A 14 12.38 1.19 6.45
C SER A 14 10.98 1.64 6.05
N GLY A 15 9.96 0.96 6.59
CA GLY A 15 8.56 1.29 6.31
C GLY A 15 8.28 1.33 4.81
N ARG A 16 7.80 2.46 4.32
CA ARG A 16 7.69 2.76 2.89
C ARG A 16 9.02 3.31 2.40
N PRO A 17 9.86 2.52 1.68
CA PRO A 17 11.18 2.95 1.26
C PRO A 17 11.13 4.18 0.35
N GLY A 18 12.12 5.07 0.54
CA GLY A 18 12.21 6.30 -0.24
C GLY A 18 13.52 7.06 -0.01
N PRO A 19 13.76 8.13 -0.75
CA PRO A 19 14.96 8.94 -0.60
C PRO A 19 14.98 9.68 0.74
N VAL A 20 16.18 9.84 1.29
CA VAL A 20 16.45 10.65 2.47
C VAL A 20 17.44 11.74 2.09
N TRP A 21 17.15 12.96 2.49
CA TRP A 21 18.04 14.10 2.28
C TRP A 21 18.81 14.42 3.55
N ILE A 22 20.12 14.58 3.44
CA ILE A 22 20.98 15.05 4.53
C ILE A 22 21.63 16.35 4.07
N ASP A 23 21.38 17.44 4.79
CA ASP A 23 22.10 18.70 4.61
C ASP A 23 23.28 18.74 5.56
N ILE A 24 24.49 18.90 5.03
CA ILE A 24 25.73 18.93 5.79
C ILE A 24 26.43 20.28 5.58
N PRO A 25 26.33 21.22 6.53
CA PRO A 25 26.97 22.51 6.44
C PRO A 25 28.50 22.41 6.25
N LYS A 26 29.09 23.40 5.59
CA LYS A 26 30.51 23.38 5.22
C LYS A 26 31.45 23.27 6.43
N ASP A 27 31.13 23.94 7.51
CA ASP A 27 31.91 23.91 8.76
C ASP A 27 31.92 22.50 9.39
N VAL A 28 30.78 21.80 9.35
CA VAL A 28 30.68 20.40 9.80
C VAL A 28 31.50 19.46 8.91
N GLN A 29 31.52 19.71 7.59
CA GLN A 29 32.36 18.92 6.66
C GLN A 29 33.86 19.11 6.88
N ALA A 30 34.26 20.33 7.29
CA ALA A 30 35.66 20.70 7.53
C ALA A 30 36.15 20.36 8.96
N ALA A 31 35.24 20.04 9.88
CA ALA A 31 35.58 19.72 11.25
C ALA A 31 36.33 18.38 11.36
N THR A 32 37.35 18.36 12.20
CA THR A 32 38.06 17.13 12.57
C THR A 32 37.45 16.57 13.85
N ILE A 33 37.18 15.28 13.87
CA ILE A 33 36.68 14.57 15.05
C ILE A 33 37.52 13.33 15.29
N GLU A 34 37.65 12.96 16.57
CA GLU A 34 38.22 11.68 16.99
C GLU A 34 37.08 10.67 17.18
N LEU A 35 37.22 9.47 16.65
CA LEU A 35 36.26 8.40 16.78
C LEU A 35 36.97 7.14 17.27
N ASP A 36 36.45 6.53 18.33
CA ASP A 36 36.92 5.23 18.80
C ASP A 36 36.55 4.11 17.82
N ALA A 37 35.37 4.21 17.20
CA ALA A 37 34.88 3.30 16.18
C ALA A 37 33.86 4.00 15.25
N LEU A 38 33.75 3.52 14.01
CA LEU A 38 32.64 3.91 13.14
C LEU A 38 31.35 3.25 13.63
N PRO A 39 30.19 3.93 13.49
CA PRO A 39 28.89 3.32 13.83
C PRO A 39 28.63 2.13 12.93
N GLU A 40 27.90 1.15 13.46
CA GLU A 40 27.42 0.02 12.69
C GLU A 40 26.52 0.48 11.52
N PRO A 41 26.54 -0.22 10.39
CA PRO A 41 25.63 0.08 9.28
C PRO A 41 24.18 0.06 9.72
N GLY A 42 23.40 1.05 9.24
CA GLY A 42 21.98 1.12 9.55
C GLY A 42 21.21 -0.07 8.99
N ALA A 43 20.62 -0.88 9.86
CA ALA A 43 19.78 -2.00 9.49
C ALA A 43 18.34 -1.55 9.23
N ARG A 44 17.67 -2.22 8.29
CA ARG A 44 16.23 -1.98 8.02
C ARG A 44 15.41 -2.27 9.29
N THR A 45 14.50 -1.35 9.62
CA THR A 45 13.54 -1.57 10.69
C THR A 45 12.56 -2.69 10.30
N ALA A 46 12.23 -3.57 11.25
CA ALA A 46 11.21 -4.58 11.04
C ALA A 46 9.86 -3.94 10.67
N PRO A 47 9.06 -4.58 9.80
CA PRO A 47 7.72 -4.10 9.50
C PRO A 47 6.86 -4.07 10.77
N PRO A 48 5.84 -3.18 10.83
CA PRO A 48 4.92 -3.15 11.95
C PRO A 48 4.17 -4.48 12.10
N THR A 49 3.85 -4.83 13.34
CA THR A 49 2.99 -5.98 13.62
C THR A 49 1.53 -5.59 13.39
N PHE A 50 0.79 -6.44 12.69
CA PHE A 50 -0.64 -6.23 12.47
C PHE A 50 -1.50 -6.74 13.64
N ASP A 51 -2.67 -6.13 13.83
CA ASP A 51 -3.67 -6.60 14.78
C ASP A 51 -4.49 -7.76 14.22
N SER A 52 -4.42 -8.91 14.89
CA SER A 52 -5.18 -10.11 14.50
C SER A 52 -6.70 -9.93 14.57
N ALA A 53 -7.22 -9.03 15.41
CA ALA A 53 -8.65 -8.74 15.48
C ALA A 53 -9.13 -8.04 14.22
N SER A 54 -8.40 -7.03 13.77
CA SER A 54 -8.68 -6.32 12.51
C SER A 54 -8.61 -7.25 11.28
N VAL A 55 -7.69 -8.22 11.27
CA VAL A 55 -7.63 -9.23 10.19
C VAL A 55 -8.86 -10.12 10.19
N ARG A 56 -9.34 -10.57 11.36
CA ARG A 56 -10.56 -11.37 11.46
C ARG A 56 -11.80 -10.58 11.04
N GLU A 57 -11.89 -9.31 11.43
CA GLU A 57 -12.97 -8.42 11.00
C GLU A 57 -12.97 -8.24 9.48
N ALA A 58 -11.81 -7.96 8.89
CA ALA A 58 -11.65 -7.87 7.44
C ALA A 58 -12.12 -9.16 6.73
N ALA A 59 -11.72 -10.33 7.23
CA ALA A 59 -12.16 -11.61 6.68
C ALA A 59 -13.69 -11.81 6.80
N ALA A 60 -14.30 -11.42 7.92
CA ALA A 60 -15.75 -11.47 8.08
C ALA A 60 -16.48 -10.55 7.09
N MET A 61 -15.94 -9.34 6.86
CA MET A 61 -16.48 -8.41 5.86
C MET A 61 -16.39 -8.97 4.44
N ILE A 62 -15.26 -9.57 4.07
CA ILE A 62 -15.07 -10.20 2.76
C ILE A 62 -16.08 -11.33 2.55
N ASN A 63 -16.28 -12.19 3.56
CA ASN A 63 -17.24 -13.31 3.49
C ASN A 63 -18.71 -12.86 3.42
N ALA A 64 -19.03 -11.69 3.92
CA ALA A 64 -20.40 -11.14 3.94
C ALA A 64 -20.73 -10.30 2.69
N ALA A 65 -19.72 -9.85 1.95
CA ALA A 65 -19.91 -8.98 0.79
C ALA A 65 -20.56 -9.73 -0.39
N GLN A 66 -21.39 -9.03 -1.16
CA GLN A 66 -22.07 -9.57 -2.34
C GLN A 66 -21.32 -9.20 -3.63
N ARG A 67 -20.67 -8.05 -3.65
CA ARG A 67 -19.92 -7.50 -4.79
C ARG A 67 -18.58 -6.94 -4.34
N PRO A 68 -17.73 -7.78 -3.71
CA PRO A 68 -16.41 -7.34 -3.26
C PRO A 68 -15.48 -7.12 -4.46
N VAL A 69 -14.61 -6.12 -4.37
CA VAL A 69 -13.53 -5.88 -5.34
C VAL A 69 -12.21 -5.73 -4.59
N LEU A 70 -11.19 -6.44 -5.08
CA LEU A 70 -9.82 -6.30 -4.62
C LEU A 70 -9.13 -5.19 -5.42
N TYR A 71 -8.59 -4.19 -4.72
CA TYR A 71 -7.88 -3.06 -5.31
C TYR A 71 -6.41 -3.07 -4.87
N LEU A 72 -5.52 -3.35 -5.82
CA LEU A 72 -4.09 -3.52 -5.57
C LEU A 72 -3.29 -2.28 -5.95
N GLY A 73 -2.41 -1.87 -5.05
CA GLY A 73 -1.42 -0.82 -5.29
C GLY A 73 0.02 -1.33 -5.29
N GLY A 74 0.97 -0.42 -5.47
CA GLY A 74 2.41 -0.75 -5.50
C GLY A 74 2.96 -1.36 -4.21
N GLY A 75 2.27 -1.22 -3.07
CA GLY A 75 2.72 -1.78 -1.79
C GLY A 75 2.74 -3.32 -1.75
N VAL A 76 2.04 -4.01 -2.66
CA VAL A 76 1.96 -5.48 -2.67
C VAL A 76 2.84 -6.16 -3.70
N ILE A 77 3.70 -5.41 -4.43
CA ILE A 77 4.48 -5.96 -5.56
C ILE A 77 5.42 -7.11 -5.17
N ASN A 78 5.81 -7.19 -3.90
CA ASN A 78 6.68 -8.25 -3.37
C ASN A 78 5.90 -9.46 -2.84
N ALA A 79 4.57 -9.49 -2.97
CA ALA A 79 3.72 -10.56 -2.46
C ALA A 79 2.75 -11.12 -3.53
N PRO A 80 3.21 -11.47 -4.76
CA PRO A 80 2.30 -11.87 -5.84
C PRO A 80 1.52 -13.14 -5.51
N GLU A 81 2.16 -14.13 -4.91
CA GLU A 81 1.53 -15.41 -4.61
C GLU A 81 0.43 -15.31 -3.52
N PRO A 82 0.68 -14.69 -2.34
CA PRO A 82 -0.39 -14.46 -1.36
C PRO A 82 -1.58 -13.66 -1.92
N ILE A 83 -1.32 -12.68 -2.78
CA ILE A 83 -2.38 -11.87 -3.41
C ILE A 83 -3.23 -12.72 -4.36
N ARG A 84 -2.59 -13.55 -5.20
CA ARG A 84 -3.32 -14.45 -6.10
C ARG A 84 -4.17 -15.44 -5.31
N GLN A 85 -3.60 -16.05 -4.27
CA GLN A 85 -4.34 -16.99 -3.41
C GLN A 85 -5.54 -16.32 -2.73
N LEU A 86 -5.40 -15.08 -2.26
CA LEU A 86 -6.52 -14.34 -1.69
C LEU A 86 -7.61 -14.10 -2.74
N ALA A 87 -7.23 -13.62 -3.93
CA ALA A 87 -8.17 -13.34 -5.01
C ALA A 87 -8.94 -14.60 -5.42
N GLU A 88 -8.24 -15.71 -5.61
CA GLU A 88 -8.83 -17.00 -6.02
C GLU A 88 -9.70 -17.60 -4.91
N LYS A 89 -9.19 -17.67 -3.67
CA LYS A 89 -9.89 -18.29 -2.54
C LYS A 89 -11.20 -17.56 -2.20
N ALA A 90 -11.19 -16.25 -2.25
CA ALA A 90 -12.36 -15.43 -1.94
C ALA A 90 -13.13 -14.98 -3.19
N ASN A 91 -12.74 -15.46 -4.39
CA ASN A 91 -13.33 -15.12 -5.68
C ASN A 91 -13.49 -13.61 -5.90
N LEU A 92 -12.41 -12.85 -5.66
CA LEU A 92 -12.40 -11.39 -5.70
C LEU A 92 -12.03 -10.87 -7.09
N PRO A 93 -12.94 -10.26 -7.85
CA PRO A 93 -12.58 -9.45 -9.00
C PRO A 93 -11.54 -8.41 -8.60
N THR A 94 -10.43 -8.34 -9.35
CA THR A 94 -9.23 -7.63 -8.93
C THR A 94 -8.85 -6.54 -9.90
N THR A 95 -8.76 -5.30 -9.42
CA THR A 95 -8.23 -4.17 -10.17
C THR A 95 -6.86 -3.74 -9.63
N GLN A 96 -6.07 -3.11 -10.49
CA GLN A 96 -4.67 -2.82 -10.21
C GLN A 96 -4.35 -1.38 -10.57
N THR A 97 -3.56 -0.69 -9.73
CA THR A 97 -2.92 0.57 -10.14
C THR A 97 -1.84 0.29 -11.19
N LEU A 98 -1.35 1.35 -11.85
CA LEU A 98 -0.21 1.26 -12.76
C LEU A 98 0.97 0.51 -12.13
N MET A 99 1.28 0.79 -10.85
CA MET A 99 2.41 0.17 -10.14
C MET A 99 2.17 -1.29 -9.76
N ALA A 100 0.92 -1.74 -9.74
CA ALA A 100 0.56 -3.12 -9.40
C ALA A 100 0.24 -3.98 -10.65
N LEU A 101 0.31 -3.42 -11.85
CA LEU A 101 0.03 -4.17 -13.07
C LEU A 101 0.93 -5.40 -13.19
N GLY A 102 0.30 -6.55 -13.39
CA GLY A 102 0.97 -7.84 -13.47
C GLY A 102 0.91 -8.68 -12.20
N MET A 103 0.46 -8.11 -11.06
CA MET A 103 0.21 -8.89 -9.84
C MET A 103 -0.83 -10.00 -10.09
N LEU A 104 -1.88 -9.67 -10.83
CA LEU A 104 -2.79 -10.64 -11.40
C LEU A 104 -2.68 -10.54 -12.94
N PRO A 105 -2.28 -11.62 -13.63
CA PRO A 105 -2.12 -11.59 -15.09
C PRO A 105 -3.40 -11.16 -15.81
N LYS A 106 -3.25 -10.45 -16.95
CA LYS A 106 -4.40 -9.97 -17.73
C LYS A 106 -5.35 -11.09 -18.17
N ALA A 107 -4.82 -12.28 -18.43
CA ALA A 107 -5.61 -13.45 -18.83
C ALA A 107 -6.31 -14.15 -17.65
N HIS A 108 -6.06 -13.74 -16.40
CA HIS A 108 -6.68 -14.33 -15.23
C HIS A 108 -8.18 -13.97 -15.19
N PRO A 109 -9.09 -14.94 -14.93
CA PRO A 109 -10.55 -14.70 -14.98
C PRO A 109 -11.04 -13.60 -14.03
N LEU A 110 -10.35 -13.40 -12.89
CA LEU A 110 -10.67 -12.35 -11.93
C LEU A 110 -9.98 -11.01 -12.23
N SER A 111 -9.16 -10.90 -13.28
CA SER A 111 -8.44 -9.67 -13.60
C SER A 111 -9.34 -8.66 -14.29
N LEU A 112 -9.60 -7.53 -13.64
CA LEU A 112 -10.29 -6.37 -14.21
C LEU A 112 -9.31 -5.40 -14.89
N GLY A 113 -7.99 -5.65 -14.80
CA GLY A 113 -6.97 -4.74 -15.29
C GLY A 113 -6.84 -3.46 -14.45
N MET A 114 -6.47 -2.35 -15.11
CA MET A 114 -6.23 -1.08 -14.44
C MET A 114 -7.53 -0.31 -14.20
N LEU A 115 -7.60 0.40 -13.06
CA LEU A 115 -8.68 1.34 -12.73
C LEU A 115 -8.29 2.79 -13.07
N GLY A 116 -9.26 3.68 -12.91
CA GLY A 116 -9.06 5.13 -12.96
C GLY A 116 -9.06 5.69 -14.38
N MET A 117 -8.39 6.83 -14.57
CA MET A 117 -8.37 7.62 -15.80
C MET A 117 -7.93 6.82 -17.03
N HIS A 118 -6.96 5.93 -16.83
CA HIS A 118 -6.41 5.08 -17.90
C HIS A 118 -6.92 3.64 -17.83
N GLY A 119 -7.86 3.37 -16.93
CA GLY A 119 -8.50 2.06 -16.78
C GLY A 119 -9.60 1.81 -17.81
N ALA A 120 -9.97 0.55 -17.95
CA ALA A 120 -11.12 0.19 -18.80
C ALA A 120 -12.42 0.77 -18.20
N ARG A 121 -13.32 1.22 -19.08
CA ARG A 121 -14.62 1.74 -18.66
C ARG A 121 -15.42 0.72 -17.84
N SER A 122 -15.39 -0.55 -18.25
CA SER A 122 -16.01 -1.66 -17.52
C SER A 122 -15.47 -1.80 -16.10
N THR A 123 -14.15 -1.71 -15.90
CA THR A 123 -13.53 -1.78 -14.58
C THR A 123 -14.03 -0.66 -13.67
N ASN A 124 -14.10 0.57 -14.18
CA ASN A 124 -14.60 1.70 -13.40
C ASN A 124 -16.10 1.56 -13.05
N PHE A 125 -16.91 0.98 -13.93
CA PHE A 125 -18.32 0.68 -13.61
C PHE A 125 -18.45 -0.41 -12.54
N ILE A 126 -17.67 -1.50 -12.62
CA ILE A 126 -17.68 -2.56 -11.61
C ILE A 126 -17.33 -1.99 -10.23
N LEU A 127 -16.34 -1.09 -10.17
CA LEU A 127 -15.96 -0.41 -8.93
C LEU A 127 -17.11 0.41 -8.34
N GLN A 128 -17.87 1.13 -9.15
CA GLN A 128 -19.02 1.91 -8.67
C GLN A 128 -20.14 1.05 -8.10
N GLU A 129 -20.27 -0.19 -8.56
CA GLU A 129 -21.28 -1.15 -8.09
C GLU A 129 -20.81 -1.99 -6.88
N ALA A 130 -19.53 -1.86 -6.48
CA ALA A 130 -18.97 -2.62 -5.37
C ALA A 130 -19.63 -2.25 -4.03
N ASP A 131 -19.89 -3.24 -3.18
CA ASP A 131 -20.32 -3.07 -1.80
C ASP A 131 -19.16 -3.16 -0.81
N LEU A 132 -18.03 -3.70 -1.26
CA LEU A 132 -16.80 -3.77 -0.49
C LEU A 132 -15.58 -3.55 -1.39
N LEU A 133 -14.68 -2.65 -0.96
CA LEU A 133 -13.33 -2.52 -1.51
C LEU A 133 -12.33 -3.08 -0.51
N VAL A 134 -11.53 -4.05 -0.96
CA VAL A 134 -10.36 -4.55 -0.23
C VAL A 134 -9.12 -3.90 -0.85
N VAL A 135 -8.59 -2.89 -0.20
CA VAL A 135 -7.51 -2.05 -0.72
C VAL A 135 -6.20 -2.46 -0.07
N LEU A 136 -5.25 -2.93 -0.87
CA LEU A 136 -3.97 -3.42 -0.40
C LEU A 136 -2.83 -2.63 -1.03
N GLY A 137 -2.08 -1.88 -0.21
CA GLY A 137 -0.91 -1.11 -0.61
C GLY A 137 -1.21 -0.03 -1.67
N ALA A 138 -2.39 0.59 -1.63
CA ALA A 138 -2.82 1.64 -2.55
C ALA A 138 -3.31 2.88 -1.78
N ARG A 139 -2.94 4.07 -2.27
CA ARG A 139 -3.14 5.35 -1.58
C ARG A 139 -4.37 6.15 -2.01
N PHE A 140 -5.24 5.61 -2.83
CA PHE A 140 -6.36 6.37 -3.42
C PHE A 140 -5.90 7.62 -4.19
N ASP A 141 -4.90 7.47 -5.05
CA ASP A 141 -4.36 8.51 -5.90
C ASP A 141 -5.48 9.13 -6.79
N ASP A 142 -5.45 10.43 -7.02
CA ASP A 142 -6.46 11.17 -7.77
C ASP A 142 -6.69 10.64 -9.19
N ARG A 143 -5.64 10.17 -9.85
CA ARG A 143 -5.74 9.56 -11.19
C ARG A 143 -6.38 8.18 -11.17
N ALA A 144 -6.36 7.51 -10.04
CA ALA A 144 -7.01 6.22 -9.85
C ALA A 144 -8.48 6.38 -9.47
N ILE A 145 -8.81 7.34 -8.61
CA ILE A 145 -10.16 7.44 -8.04
C ILE A 145 -10.98 8.64 -8.57
N GLY A 146 -10.32 9.66 -9.14
CA GLY A 146 -10.98 10.89 -9.53
C GLY A 146 -11.54 11.65 -8.33
N LYS A 147 -12.82 12.06 -8.41
CA LYS A 147 -13.48 12.76 -7.29
C LYS A 147 -13.76 11.80 -6.15
N THR A 148 -13.17 12.06 -4.99
CA THR A 148 -13.21 11.21 -3.80
C THR A 148 -14.63 10.86 -3.36
N GLU A 149 -15.55 11.83 -3.40
CA GLU A 149 -16.94 11.65 -2.96
C GLU A 149 -17.73 10.72 -3.90
N GLN A 150 -17.33 10.68 -5.17
CA GLN A 150 -18.00 9.90 -6.21
C GLN A 150 -17.39 8.49 -6.39
N PHE A 151 -16.22 8.26 -5.84
CA PHE A 151 -15.55 6.95 -5.97
C PHE A 151 -16.14 5.94 -5.00
N CYS A 152 -16.80 4.91 -5.53
CA CYS A 152 -17.40 3.80 -4.78
C CYS A 152 -18.17 4.30 -3.55
N PRO A 153 -19.21 5.16 -3.72
CA PRO A 153 -19.87 5.85 -2.60
C PRO A 153 -20.59 4.92 -1.64
N ASN A 154 -20.97 3.72 -2.10
CA ASN A 154 -21.73 2.74 -1.33
C ASN A 154 -20.86 1.61 -0.76
N ALA A 155 -19.57 1.56 -1.13
CA ALA A 155 -18.68 0.48 -0.70
C ALA A 155 -18.15 0.70 0.71
N LYS A 156 -18.18 -0.35 1.51
CA LYS A 156 -17.32 -0.44 2.70
C LYS A 156 -15.87 -0.58 2.26
N ILE A 157 -14.93 -0.17 3.11
CA ILE A 157 -13.51 -0.17 2.77
C ILE A 157 -12.71 -0.88 3.84
N ILE A 158 -11.94 -1.88 3.43
CA ILE A 158 -10.80 -2.44 4.16
C ILE A 158 -9.55 -1.83 3.53
N HIS A 159 -8.69 -1.19 4.32
CA HIS A 159 -7.46 -0.57 3.81
C HIS A 159 -6.25 -1.12 4.57
N VAL A 160 -5.33 -1.73 3.83
CA VAL A 160 -4.07 -2.26 4.34
C VAL A 160 -2.93 -1.46 3.72
N ASP A 161 -2.11 -0.84 4.54
CA ASP A 161 -0.92 -0.11 4.09
C ASP A 161 0.15 -0.13 5.17
N ILE A 162 1.42 -0.18 4.75
CA ILE A 162 2.56 -0.08 5.68
C ILE A 162 2.69 1.32 6.28
N ASP A 163 2.26 2.33 5.54
CA ASP A 163 2.32 3.73 5.95
C ASP A 163 1.01 4.13 6.65
N ARG A 164 1.08 4.24 7.98
CA ARG A 164 -0.06 4.67 8.79
C ARG A 164 -0.67 6.00 8.35
N SER A 165 0.13 6.90 7.78
CA SER A 165 -0.36 8.21 7.33
C SER A 165 -1.26 8.15 6.11
N GLU A 166 -1.25 7.06 5.36
CA GLU A 166 -2.15 6.84 4.23
C GLU A 166 -3.51 6.26 4.65
N LEU A 167 -3.57 5.62 5.84
CA LEU A 167 -4.81 5.04 6.36
C LEU A 167 -5.80 6.15 6.79
N GLY A 168 -6.91 6.27 6.08
CA GLY A 168 -7.94 7.28 6.35
C GLY A 168 -7.65 8.68 5.80
N LYS A 169 -6.56 8.89 5.07
CA LYS A 169 -6.17 10.19 4.52
C LYS A 169 -7.15 10.70 3.44
N ILE A 170 -7.54 9.86 2.52
CA ILE A 170 -8.43 10.20 1.39
C ILE A 170 -9.81 9.58 1.57
N LYS A 171 -9.89 8.29 1.87
CA LYS A 171 -11.14 7.56 2.13
C LYS A 171 -11.06 6.96 3.53
N GLN A 172 -12.10 7.16 4.32
CA GLN A 172 -12.18 6.56 5.66
C GLN A 172 -12.45 5.06 5.55
N PRO A 173 -11.55 4.21 6.03
CA PRO A 173 -11.76 2.77 6.03
C PRO A 173 -12.69 2.35 7.18
N HIS A 174 -13.45 1.29 6.96
CA HIS A 174 -14.20 0.60 8.01
C HIS A 174 -13.27 -0.29 8.84
N VAL A 175 -12.29 -0.91 8.17
CA VAL A 175 -11.18 -1.63 8.80
C VAL A 175 -9.87 -1.12 8.25
N ALA A 176 -8.98 -0.65 9.13
CA ALA A 176 -7.63 -0.20 8.81
C ALA A 176 -6.60 -1.17 9.39
N ILE A 177 -5.67 -1.64 8.57
CA ILE A 177 -4.62 -2.55 8.99
C ILE A 177 -3.29 -1.97 8.56
N GLN A 178 -2.43 -1.68 9.54
CA GLN A 178 -1.04 -1.31 9.25
C GLN A 178 -0.20 -2.58 9.14
N GLY A 179 0.45 -2.80 7.99
CA GLY A 179 1.27 -3.98 7.75
C GLY A 179 1.87 -4.03 6.36
#